data_691be8ad1267755919aafa45913815af
#
_entry.id   691be8ad1267755919aafa45913815af
#
_cell.length_a   1.000
_cell.length_b   1.000
_cell.length_c   1.000
_cell.angle_alpha   90.00
_cell.angle_beta   90.00
_cell.angle_gamma   90.00
#
_symmetry.space_group_name_H-M   'P 1'
#
loop_
_entity.id
_entity.type
_entity.pdbx_description
1 polymer ?
#
loop_
_entity_poly.entity_id
_entity_poly.type
_entity_poly.pdbx_seq_one_letter_code
_entity_poly.pdbx_strand_id
1 'polypeptide(L)'
;KGLSGMRGNSHVPFLGGGETVMDRCYPTGTPLPIIDSELTFGWRQMLAAQTEGYSLDSDAISNHQRKVAEKLEDMVLNGDPNINVGGATIYGLRTAPNRATGTHGLDLNGATGAQWVGAISALIGLLQSKNFYGPVTIYVNYKDWFYASVNDYAANYPKTILSRIMEIPGVAALVPGSKVPQNELLGVVKRPDVVQILNGMPMTMRPKARQNPEDDYVFSVLAAAAPQFKHDANGQAGYAQLTKA
;
A
#
# COMPACT_ATOMS: atom_id res chain seq x y z
N LYS A 1 7.69 44.06 -4.83
CA LYS A 1 8.16 44.25 -3.43
C LYS A 1 7.11 43.66 -2.52
N GLY A 2 7.29 42.46 -2.09
CA GLY A 2 6.46 41.77 -1.13
C GLY A 2 7.24 40.61 -0.57
N LEU A 3 8.17 40.89 0.31
CA LEU A 3 8.74 39.90 1.20
C LEU A 3 7.71 39.65 2.28
N SER A 4 6.96 38.58 2.18
CA SER A 4 6.15 38.13 3.30
C SER A 4 7.09 37.64 4.38
N GLY A 5 7.03 38.29 5.51
CA GLY A 5 7.81 37.98 6.68
C GLY A 5 7.51 36.59 7.19
N MET A 6 8.52 35.74 7.23
CA MET A 6 8.55 34.62 8.15
C MET A 6 8.62 35.19 9.57
N ARG A 7 7.51 35.23 10.27
CA ARG A 7 7.47 35.33 11.72
C ARG A 7 7.01 33.98 12.24
N GLY A 8 7.89 33.33 12.89
CA GLY A 8 7.75 32.26 13.86
C GLY A 8 6.52 31.36 13.73
N ASN A 9 6.80 30.10 13.46
CA ASN A 9 5.95 28.94 13.67
C ASN A 9 4.68 28.80 12.81
N SER A 10 4.72 27.77 12.02
CA SER A 10 3.63 26.84 11.70
C SER A 10 2.59 27.19 10.65
N HIS A 11 2.75 28.17 9.84
CA HIS A 11 2.01 28.21 8.58
C HIS A 11 2.91 28.81 7.52
N VAL A 12 3.45 27.93 6.66
CA VAL A 12 3.74 28.38 5.31
C VAL A 12 2.36 28.58 4.67
N PRO A 13 1.90 29.81 4.42
CA PRO A 13 0.73 29.98 3.60
C PRO A 13 1.11 29.42 2.24
N PHE A 14 0.52 28.32 1.85
CA PHE A 14 0.44 27.97 0.45
C PHE A 14 -0.15 29.20 -0.22
N LEU A 15 0.64 29.86 -1.03
CA LEU A 15 0.15 30.90 -1.92
C LEU A 15 -0.92 30.23 -2.76
N GLY A 16 -2.19 30.56 -2.49
CA GLY A 16 -3.28 30.30 -3.41
C GLY A 16 -2.97 31.05 -4.69
N GLY A 17 -2.15 30.47 -5.52
CA GLY A 17 -1.95 30.93 -6.89
C GLY A 17 -3.22 30.58 -7.65
N GLY A 18 -3.74 31.55 -8.35
CA GLY A 18 -4.86 31.32 -9.24
C GLY A 18 -4.58 30.16 -10.21
N GLU A 19 -5.61 29.60 -10.75
CA GLU A 19 -5.70 28.43 -11.64
C GLU A 19 -4.57 28.37 -12.68
N THR A 20 -3.40 27.96 -12.26
CA THR A 20 -2.31 27.57 -13.16
C THR A 20 -2.35 26.06 -13.32
N VAL A 21 -1.89 25.59 -14.46
CA VAL A 21 -1.81 24.14 -14.80
C VAL A 21 -1.12 23.34 -13.71
N MET A 22 -0.32 23.98 -12.86
CA MET A 22 0.36 23.35 -11.73
C MET A 22 -0.56 23.08 -10.52
N ASP A 23 -1.63 23.82 -10.30
CA ASP A 23 -2.55 23.60 -9.18
C ASP A 23 -3.30 22.26 -9.28
N ARG A 24 -3.39 21.70 -10.49
CA ARG A 24 -4.04 20.41 -10.73
C ARG A 24 -3.10 19.20 -10.56
N CYS A 25 -1.81 19.43 -10.45
CA CYS A 25 -0.81 18.35 -10.35
C CYS A 25 -0.46 17.94 -8.91
N TYR A 26 -0.84 18.75 -7.92
CA TYR A 26 -0.57 18.43 -6.53
C TYR A 26 -1.84 17.98 -5.83
N PRO A 27 -1.90 16.74 -5.34
CA PRO A 27 -3.01 16.32 -4.49
C PRO A 27 -3.03 17.23 -3.26
N THR A 28 -4.18 17.81 -2.96
CA THR A 28 -4.46 18.41 -1.66
C THR A 28 -3.96 17.46 -0.58
N GLY A 29 -3.12 17.91 0.32
CA GLY A 29 -2.28 17.17 1.25
C GLY A 29 -2.77 15.77 1.63
N THR A 30 -1.86 14.80 1.63
CA THR A 30 -2.19 13.43 2.08
C THR A 30 -2.06 13.40 3.61
N PRO A 31 -3.10 12.99 4.35
CA PRO A 31 -3.01 12.78 5.79
C PRO A 31 -1.95 11.74 6.12
N LEU A 32 -1.16 11.99 7.16
CA LEU A 32 -0.13 11.05 7.61
C LEU A 32 -0.54 10.49 8.98
N PRO A 33 -1.20 9.34 9.04
CA PRO A 33 -1.64 8.74 10.28
C PRO A 33 -0.48 8.12 11.05
N ILE A 34 -0.59 8.14 12.37
CA ILE A 34 0.26 7.35 13.24
C ILE A 34 -0.49 6.05 13.55
N ILE A 35 0.12 4.94 13.20
CA ILE A 35 -0.37 3.61 13.53
C ILE A 35 0.32 3.18 14.81
N ASP A 36 -0.46 2.81 15.82
CA ASP A 36 0.01 2.38 17.14
C ASP A 36 -0.50 0.99 17.47
N SER A 37 0.37 0.17 18.04
CA SER A 37 0.01 -1.13 18.60
C SER A 37 0.69 -1.29 19.95
N GLU A 38 -0.11 -1.36 21.03
CA GLU A 38 0.37 -1.42 22.39
C GLU A 38 0.64 -2.86 22.86
N LEU A 39 1.76 -3.05 23.51
CA LEU A 39 2.19 -4.29 24.13
C LEU A 39 2.42 -4.04 25.61
N THR A 40 1.80 -4.85 26.46
CA THR A 40 1.89 -4.72 27.91
C THR A 40 2.59 -5.92 28.52
N PHE A 41 3.59 -5.68 29.36
CA PHE A 41 4.23 -6.69 30.19
C PHE A 41 3.95 -6.39 31.67
N GLY A 42 3.48 -7.38 32.39
CA GLY A 42 3.27 -7.26 33.83
C GLY A 42 4.57 -6.90 34.56
N TRP A 43 4.50 -6.00 35.54
CA TRP A 43 5.70 -5.58 36.29
C TRP A 43 6.42 -6.71 36.97
N ARG A 44 5.69 -7.73 37.51
CA ARG A 44 6.28 -8.92 38.13
C ARG A 44 7.01 -9.79 37.09
N GLN A 45 6.45 -9.94 35.91
CA GLN A 45 7.06 -10.67 34.81
C GLN A 45 8.36 -10.01 34.35
N MET A 46 8.36 -8.68 34.27
CA MET A 46 9.55 -7.90 33.94
C MET A 46 10.64 -8.05 35.03
N LEU A 47 10.24 -8.01 36.30
CA LEU A 47 11.16 -8.20 37.43
C LEU A 47 11.76 -9.61 37.43
N ALA A 48 10.94 -10.64 37.19
CA ALA A 48 11.42 -12.02 37.08
C ALA A 48 12.39 -12.17 35.89
N ALA A 49 12.09 -11.57 34.74
CA ALA A 49 12.99 -11.59 33.58
C ALA A 49 14.35 -10.94 33.87
N GLN A 50 14.35 -9.83 34.62
CA GLN A 50 15.59 -9.17 35.03
C GLN A 50 16.40 -9.99 36.08
N THR A 51 15.71 -10.66 37.00
CA THR A 51 16.34 -11.40 38.07
C THR A 51 16.85 -12.77 37.63
N GLU A 52 16.08 -13.45 36.79
CA GLU A 52 16.34 -14.84 36.37
C GLU A 52 16.94 -14.94 34.96
N GLY A 53 17.14 -13.81 34.28
CA GLY A 53 17.76 -13.75 32.96
C GLY A 53 16.88 -14.28 31.82
N TYR A 54 15.56 -14.35 32.01
CA TYR A 54 14.64 -14.69 30.91
C TYR A 54 14.65 -13.59 29.85
N SER A 55 14.69 -14.00 28.58
CA SER A 55 14.40 -13.06 27.51
C SER A 55 12.91 -12.69 27.54
N LEU A 56 12.61 -11.41 27.44
CA LEU A 56 11.25 -10.96 27.19
C LEU A 56 10.71 -11.63 25.94
N ASP A 57 9.40 -11.88 25.92
CA ASP A 57 8.71 -12.54 24.83
C ASP A 57 8.92 -11.77 23.49
N SER A 58 9.96 -12.17 22.77
CA SER A 58 10.31 -11.61 21.46
C SER A 58 9.20 -11.85 20.43
N ASP A 59 8.41 -12.92 20.64
CA ASP A 59 7.33 -13.29 19.75
C ASP A 59 6.15 -12.32 19.88
N ALA A 60 5.89 -11.84 21.10
CA ALA A 60 4.90 -10.79 21.32
C ALA A 60 5.28 -9.49 20.61
N ILE A 61 6.55 -9.08 20.70
CA ILE A 61 7.06 -7.89 20.01
C ILE A 61 6.93 -8.05 18.50
N SER A 62 7.36 -9.17 17.95
CA SER A 62 7.29 -9.44 16.50
C SER A 62 5.84 -9.49 15.99
N ASN A 63 4.90 -10.01 16.78
CA ASN A 63 3.47 -10.01 16.46
C ASN A 63 2.89 -8.59 16.37
N HIS A 64 3.27 -7.68 17.28
CA HIS A 64 2.82 -6.29 17.25
C HIS A 64 3.45 -5.52 16.08
N GLN A 65 4.71 -5.77 15.75
CA GLN A 65 5.34 -5.24 14.54
C GLN A 65 4.63 -5.71 13.27
N ARG A 66 4.29 -7.00 13.22
CA ARG A 66 3.54 -7.57 12.10
C ARG A 66 2.15 -6.94 11.95
N LYS A 67 1.41 -6.72 13.04
CA LYS A 67 0.10 -6.03 13.00
C LYS A 67 0.22 -4.62 12.41
N VAL A 68 1.25 -3.86 12.79
CA VAL A 68 1.50 -2.53 12.25
C VAL A 68 1.82 -2.61 10.75
N ALA A 69 2.66 -3.56 10.34
CA ALA A 69 2.99 -3.79 8.93
C ALA A 69 1.76 -4.20 8.09
N GLU A 70 0.92 -5.11 8.61
CA GLU A 70 -0.33 -5.53 7.97
C GLU A 70 -1.32 -4.37 7.81
N LYS A 71 -1.40 -3.46 8.79
CA LYS A 71 -2.24 -2.25 8.68
C LYS A 71 -1.69 -1.27 7.64
N LEU A 72 -0.36 -1.13 7.55
CA LEU A 72 0.28 -0.34 6.50
C LEU A 72 0.02 -0.92 5.10
N GLU A 73 0.15 -2.25 4.94
CA GLU A 73 -0.18 -2.94 3.68
C GLU A 73 -1.65 -2.69 3.29
N ASP A 74 -2.57 -2.86 4.24
CA ASP A 74 -3.98 -2.63 4.02
C ASP A 74 -4.27 -1.19 3.57
N MET A 75 -3.62 -0.22 4.21
CA MET A 75 -3.74 1.19 3.86
C MET A 75 -3.21 1.49 2.45
N VAL A 76 -2.11 0.87 2.03
CA VAL A 76 -1.57 1.03 0.66
C VAL A 76 -2.51 0.44 -0.38
N LEU A 77 -3.14 -0.70 -0.11
CA LEU A 77 -4.01 -1.38 -1.06
C LEU A 77 -5.44 -0.82 -1.05
N ASN A 78 -6.03 -0.65 0.12
CA ASN A 78 -7.45 -0.30 0.28
C ASN A 78 -7.68 1.16 0.67
N GLY A 79 -6.68 1.82 1.28
CA GLY A 79 -6.84 3.13 1.89
C GLY A 79 -7.57 3.05 3.23
N ASP A 80 -7.86 4.21 3.80
CA ASP A 80 -8.71 4.30 5.00
C ASP A 80 -9.63 5.52 4.88
N PRO A 81 -10.89 5.32 4.48
CA PRO A 81 -11.85 6.42 4.30
C PRO A 81 -12.28 7.09 5.61
N ASN A 82 -12.04 6.44 6.76
CA ASN A 82 -12.37 7.00 8.08
C ASN A 82 -11.37 8.09 8.49
N ILE A 83 -10.20 8.10 7.88
CA ILE A 83 -9.18 9.14 8.12
C ILE A 83 -9.43 10.28 7.14
N ASN A 84 -10.06 11.34 7.66
CA ASN A 84 -10.31 12.56 6.90
C ASN A 84 -9.76 13.75 7.67
N VAL A 85 -8.83 14.47 7.06
CA VAL A 85 -8.22 15.67 7.63
C VAL A 85 -8.32 16.79 6.62
N GLY A 86 -9.09 17.82 6.94
CA GLY A 86 -9.28 18.98 6.06
C GLY A 86 -9.88 18.63 4.68
N GLY A 87 -10.71 17.59 4.59
CA GLY A 87 -11.30 17.12 3.34
C GLY A 87 -10.42 16.14 2.56
N ALA A 88 -9.18 15.90 3.00
CA ALA A 88 -8.31 14.92 2.39
C ALA A 88 -8.43 13.57 3.10
N THR A 89 -8.58 12.50 2.33
CA THR A 89 -8.66 11.12 2.80
C THR A 89 -7.44 10.32 2.34
N ILE A 90 -7.20 9.17 2.99
CA ILE A 90 -6.15 8.26 2.55
C ILE A 90 -6.72 7.30 1.52
N TYR A 91 -6.28 7.46 0.29
CA TYR A 91 -6.62 6.56 -0.79
C TYR A 91 -5.62 5.41 -0.86
N GLY A 92 -6.12 4.21 -1.14
CA GLY A 92 -5.31 3.05 -1.51
C GLY A 92 -5.35 2.80 -3.01
N LEU A 93 -4.59 1.84 -3.48
CA LEU A 93 -4.52 1.48 -4.91
C LEU A 93 -5.90 1.15 -5.50
N ARG A 94 -6.79 0.55 -4.69
CA ARG A 94 -8.16 0.19 -5.05
C ARG A 94 -9.16 1.35 -5.00
N THR A 95 -8.88 2.38 -4.23
CA THR A 95 -9.80 3.50 -3.98
C THR A 95 -9.29 4.81 -4.54
N ALA A 96 -8.06 4.84 -5.04
CA ALA A 96 -7.44 6.04 -5.59
C ALA A 96 -8.31 6.67 -6.70
N PRO A 97 -8.51 7.99 -6.68
CA PRO A 97 -9.20 8.69 -7.76
C PRO A 97 -8.42 8.54 -9.06
N ASN A 98 -9.10 8.68 -10.19
CA ASN A 98 -8.50 8.64 -11.52
C ASN A 98 -7.85 7.30 -11.91
N ARG A 99 -8.00 6.23 -11.11
CA ARG A 99 -7.54 4.91 -11.53
C ARG A 99 -8.26 4.45 -12.80
N ALA A 100 -7.56 3.80 -13.70
CA ALA A 100 -8.17 3.14 -14.82
C ALA A 100 -8.88 1.86 -14.34
N THR A 101 -10.17 1.73 -14.64
CA THR A 101 -10.98 0.58 -14.22
C THR A 101 -11.48 -0.19 -15.40
N GLY A 102 -11.59 -1.51 -15.26
CA GLY A 102 -12.16 -2.40 -16.26
C GLY A 102 -12.63 -3.70 -15.65
N THR A 103 -13.18 -4.58 -16.45
CA THR A 103 -13.65 -5.89 -16.05
C THR A 103 -13.05 -6.97 -16.94
N HIS A 104 -12.83 -8.16 -16.39
CA HIS A 104 -12.32 -9.31 -17.16
C HIS A 104 -13.30 -10.50 -17.22
N GLY A 105 -14.36 -10.50 -16.39
CA GLY A 105 -15.40 -11.53 -16.40
C GLY A 105 -14.95 -12.95 -16.07
N LEU A 106 -13.76 -13.14 -15.54
CA LEU A 106 -13.15 -14.46 -15.31
C LEU A 106 -13.13 -14.82 -13.83
N ASP A 107 -13.21 -16.10 -13.55
CA ASP A 107 -12.77 -16.66 -12.27
C ASP A 107 -11.30 -17.06 -12.38
N LEU A 108 -10.42 -16.27 -11.77
CA LEU A 108 -8.98 -16.46 -11.91
C LEU A 108 -8.52 -17.79 -11.30
N ASN A 109 -9.22 -18.27 -10.27
CA ASN A 109 -8.94 -19.57 -9.65
C ASN A 109 -9.52 -20.77 -10.42
N GLY A 110 -9.71 -20.67 -11.70
CA GLY A 110 -10.18 -21.71 -12.61
C GLY A 110 -9.93 -21.34 -14.06
N ALA A 111 -9.33 -20.16 -14.30
CA ALA A 111 -9.08 -19.65 -15.64
C ALA A 111 -7.93 -20.38 -16.31
N THR A 112 -8.04 -20.55 -17.62
CA THR A 112 -6.97 -21.10 -18.46
C THR A 112 -5.79 -20.12 -18.56
N GLY A 113 -4.60 -20.63 -18.91
CA GLY A 113 -3.42 -19.78 -19.10
C GLY A 113 -3.63 -18.68 -20.14
N ALA A 114 -4.35 -18.97 -21.22
CA ALA A 114 -4.68 -17.98 -22.24
C ALA A 114 -5.59 -16.85 -21.70
N GLN A 115 -6.56 -17.21 -20.85
CA GLN A 115 -7.44 -16.23 -20.19
C GLN A 115 -6.68 -15.34 -19.22
N TRP A 116 -5.74 -15.91 -18.45
CA TRP A 116 -4.84 -15.15 -17.59
C TRP A 116 -4.01 -14.13 -18.36
N VAL A 117 -3.36 -14.58 -19.44
CA VAL A 117 -2.58 -13.69 -20.32
C VAL A 117 -3.46 -12.61 -20.93
N GLY A 118 -4.69 -12.95 -21.33
CA GLY A 118 -5.66 -11.98 -21.83
C GLY A 118 -6.02 -10.91 -20.80
N ALA A 119 -6.30 -11.29 -19.55
CA ALA A 119 -6.61 -10.37 -18.46
C ALA A 119 -5.42 -9.45 -18.13
N ILE A 120 -4.20 -10.00 -18.07
CA ILE A 120 -2.97 -9.22 -17.85
C ILE A 120 -2.73 -8.23 -19.01
N SER A 121 -2.91 -8.68 -20.25
CA SER A 121 -2.76 -7.81 -21.42
C SER A 121 -3.79 -6.69 -21.44
N ALA A 122 -5.02 -6.97 -21.04
CA ALA A 122 -6.06 -5.94 -20.90
C ALA A 122 -5.69 -4.91 -19.82
N LEU A 123 -5.15 -5.34 -18.68
CA LEU A 123 -4.68 -4.44 -17.62
C LEU A 123 -3.56 -3.52 -18.12
N ILE A 124 -2.58 -4.07 -18.83
CA ILE A 124 -1.49 -3.29 -19.43
C ILE A 124 -2.04 -2.32 -20.48
N GLY A 125 -3.00 -2.77 -21.31
CA GLY A 125 -3.66 -1.94 -22.30
C GLY A 125 -4.39 -0.73 -21.69
N LEU A 126 -5.03 -0.90 -20.52
CA LEU A 126 -5.64 0.20 -19.78
C LEU A 126 -4.60 1.25 -19.34
N LEU A 127 -3.43 0.83 -18.86
CA LEU A 127 -2.36 1.76 -18.49
C LEU A 127 -1.77 2.48 -19.70
N GLN A 128 -1.60 1.77 -20.82
CA GLN A 128 -1.11 2.33 -22.06
C GLN A 128 -2.09 3.34 -22.65
N SER A 129 -3.41 3.12 -22.56
CA SER A 129 -4.43 4.07 -22.97
C SER A 129 -4.40 5.38 -22.20
N LYS A 130 -3.76 5.37 -21.01
CA LYS A 130 -3.51 6.53 -20.16
C LYS A 130 -2.08 7.10 -20.33
N ASN A 131 -1.37 6.71 -21.38
CA ASN A 131 0.00 7.11 -21.69
C ASN A 131 1.05 6.69 -20.63
N PHE A 132 0.74 5.69 -19.83
CA PHE A 132 1.70 5.12 -18.88
C PHE A 132 2.31 3.84 -19.47
N TYR A 133 3.52 4.00 -19.99
CA TYR A 133 4.34 2.92 -20.54
C TYR A 133 5.42 2.57 -19.54
N GLY A 134 5.70 1.30 -19.34
CA GLY A 134 6.77 0.85 -18.46
C GLY A 134 6.44 -0.47 -17.77
N PRO A 135 7.37 -0.98 -17.00
CA PRO A 135 7.16 -2.23 -16.28
C PRO A 135 6.06 -2.08 -15.23
N VAL A 136 5.03 -2.89 -15.33
CA VAL A 136 3.87 -2.90 -14.43
C VAL A 136 4.07 -3.95 -13.36
N THR A 137 3.95 -3.58 -12.10
CA THR A 137 3.80 -4.54 -11.00
C THR A 137 2.31 -4.80 -10.80
N ILE A 138 1.94 -6.07 -10.76
CA ILE A 138 0.56 -6.52 -10.65
C ILE A 138 0.38 -7.19 -9.29
N TYR A 139 -0.61 -6.72 -8.53
CA TYR A 139 -1.02 -7.34 -7.27
C TYR A 139 -2.28 -8.16 -7.48
N VAL A 140 -2.31 -9.35 -6.92
CA VAL A 140 -3.41 -10.31 -7.07
C VAL A 140 -3.64 -11.03 -5.74
N ASN A 141 -4.82 -11.58 -5.54
CA ASN A 141 -5.11 -12.38 -4.35
C ASN A 141 -4.16 -13.58 -4.25
N TYR A 142 -3.78 -13.95 -3.03
CA TYR A 142 -2.87 -15.06 -2.77
C TYR A 142 -3.38 -16.39 -3.35
N LYS A 143 -4.69 -16.67 -3.29
CA LYS A 143 -5.26 -17.90 -3.84
C LYS A 143 -5.15 -17.95 -5.36
N ASP A 144 -5.44 -16.84 -6.02
CA ASP A 144 -5.35 -16.73 -7.49
C ASP A 144 -3.89 -16.83 -7.95
N TRP A 145 -2.99 -16.18 -7.21
CA TRP A 145 -1.54 -16.30 -7.45
C TRP A 145 -1.05 -17.72 -7.30
N PHE A 146 -1.48 -18.42 -6.22
CA PHE A 146 -1.11 -19.81 -5.98
C PHE A 146 -1.61 -20.71 -7.11
N TYR A 147 -2.85 -20.51 -7.56
CA TYR A 147 -3.40 -21.22 -8.72
C TYR A 147 -2.52 -21.02 -9.97
N ALA A 148 -2.13 -19.79 -10.29
CA ALA A 148 -1.28 -19.48 -11.43
C ALA A 148 0.16 -20.04 -11.30
N SER A 149 0.64 -20.24 -10.07
CA SER A 149 1.99 -20.77 -9.82
C SER A 149 2.10 -22.29 -9.98
N VAL A 150 0.99 -23.00 -9.70
CA VAL A 150 0.96 -24.48 -9.72
C VAL A 150 0.48 -25.04 -11.05
N ASN A 151 -0.47 -24.36 -11.70
CA ASN A 151 -1.09 -24.89 -12.93
C ASN A 151 -0.27 -24.54 -14.17
N ASP A 152 -0.22 -25.52 -15.10
CA ASP A 152 0.42 -25.34 -16.38
C ASP A 152 -0.35 -24.38 -17.28
N TYR A 153 0.36 -23.65 -18.11
CA TYR A 153 -0.24 -22.71 -19.06
C TYR A 153 -1.14 -23.43 -20.09
N ALA A 154 -0.67 -24.56 -20.61
CA ALA A 154 -1.39 -25.43 -21.54
C ALA A 154 -0.82 -26.84 -21.46
N ALA A 155 -1.62 -27.85 -21.84
CA ALA A 155 -1.30 -29.25 -21.72
C ALA A 155 0.05 -29.67 -22.37
N ASN A 156 0.49 -28.98 -23.40
CA ASN A 156 1.75 -29.24 -24.12
C ASN A 156 2.80 -28.15 -23.94
N TYR A 157 2.62 -27.28 -22.92
CA TYR A 157 3.54 -26.20 -22.65
C TYR A 157 4.19 -26.41 -21.26
N PRO A 158 5.50 -26.66 -21.21
CA PRO A 158 6.18 -27.08 -19.97
C PRO A 158 6.47 -25.94 -19.00
N LYS A 159 5.56 -24.98 -18.90
CA LYS A 159 5.69 -23.83 -18.00
C LYS A 159 4.37 -23.52 -17.34
N THR A 160 4.44 -23.03 -16.10
CA THR A 160 3.27 -22.59 -15.36
C THR A 160 2.70 -21.29 -15.91
N ILE A 161 1.44 -21.00 -15.58
CA ILE A 161 0.77 -19.74 -15.94
C ILE A 161 1.61 -18.54 -15.45
N LEU A 162 2.10 -18.60 -14.22
CA LEU A 162 2.95 -17.55 -13.63
C LEU A 162 4.22 -17.31 -14.47
N SER A 163 4.93 -18.38 -14.84
CA SER A 163 6.13 -18.26 -15.67
C SER A 163 5.83 -17.57 -17.01
N ARG A 164 4.71 -17.92 -17.62
CA ARG A 164 4.30 -17.31 -18.89
C ARG A 164 3.93 -15.85 -18.76
N ILE A 165 3.26 -15.46 -17.66
CA ILE A 165 2.94 -14.06 -17.37
C ILE A 165 4.22 -13.22 -17.22
N MET A 166 5.23 -13.75 -16.54
CA MET A 166 6.52 -13.07 -16.36
C MET A 166 7.31 -12.88 -17.66
N GLU A 167 7.00 -13.62 -18.69
CA GLU A 167 7.60 -13.46 -20.04
C GLU A 167 6.92 -12.37 -20.87
N ILE A 168 5.78 -11.83 -20.42
CA ILE A 168 5.06 -10.76 -21.15
C ILE A 168 5.87 -9.48 -21.05
N PRO A 169 6.25 -8.85 -22.18
CA PRO A 169 6.90 -7.56 -22.17
C PRO A 169 6.02 -6.52 -21.46
N GLY A 170 6.60 -5.81 -20.49
CA GLY A 170 5.87 -4.82 -19.70
C GLY A 170 5.36 -5.31 -18.35
N VAL A 171 5.48 -6.59 -18.01
CA VAL A 171 5.24 -7.10 -16.65
C VAL A 171 6.56 -7.08 -15.88
N ALA A 172 6.57 -6.38 -14.74
CA ALA A 172 7.71 -6.37 -13.83
C ALA A 172 7.64 -7.51 -12.81
N ALA A 173 6.48 -7.71 -12.22
CA ALA A 173 6.23 -8.75 -11.24
C ALA A 173 4.74 -9.01 -11.07
N LEU A 174 4.38 -10.25 -10.73
CA LEU A 174 3.07 -10.63 -10.20
C LEU A 174 3.23 -10.95 -8.72
N VAL A 175 2.67 -10.11 -7.86
CA VAL A 175 2.88 -10.14 -6.41
C VAL A 175 1.60 -10.57 -5.71
N PRO A 176 1.64 -11.60 -4.84
CA PRO A 176 0.49 -11.99 -4.05
C PRO A 176 0.24 -10.98 -2.93
N GLY A 177 -1.02 -10.60 -2.71
CA GLY A 177 -1.45 -9.75 -1.61
C GLY A 177 -2.61 -10.37 -0.84
N SER A 178 -2.49 -10.45 0.48
CA SER A 178 -3.53 -11.02 1.34
C SER A 178 -4.77 -10.11 1.43
N LYS A 179 -4.58 -8.81 1.21
CA LYS A 179 -5.61 -7.76 1.30
C LYS A 179 -6.27 -7.45 -0.05
N VAL A 180 -5.84 -8.10 -1.12
CA VAL A 180 -6.49 -8.00 -2.43
C VAL A 180 -7.63 -9.02 -2.49
N PRO A 181 -8.86 -8.62 -2.89
CA PRO A 181 -9.95 -9.56 -3.10
C PRO A 181 -9.65 -10.57 -4.19
N GLN A 182 -10.35 -11.71 -4.14
CA GLN A 182 -10.27 -12.71 -5.20
C GLN A 182 -10.79 -12.15 -6.53
N ASN A 183 -10.24 -12.62 -7.62
CA ASN A 183 -10.63 -12.24 -8.97
C ASN A 183 -10.41 -10.73 -9.25
N GLU A 184 -9.45 -10.12 -8.58
CA GLU A 184 -9.09 -8.71 -8.78
C GLU A 184 -7.62 -8.59 -9.14
N LEU A 185 -7.33 -7.82 -10.18
CA LEU A 185 -5.97 -7.50 -10.62
C LEU A 185 -5.73 -6.02 -10.45
N LEU A 186 -4.69 -5.67 -9.70
CA LEU A 186 -4.27 -4.29 -9.48
C LEU A 186 -2.91 -4.07 -10.13
N GLY A 187 -2.86 -3.22 -11.14
CA GLY A 187 -1.62 -2.86 -11.83
C GLY A 187 -1.12 -1.49 -11.44
N VAL A 188 0.17 -1.37 -11.21
CA VAL A 188 0.81 -0.08 -10.93
C VAL A 188 2.17 0.02 -11.59
N VAL A 189 2.44 1.15 -12.21
CA VAL A 189 3.77 1.52 -12.68
C VAL A 189 4.53 2.16 -11.51
N LYS A 190 5.50 1.44 -10.95
CA LYS A 190 6.26 1.90 -9.77
C LYS A 190 7.27 2.98 -10.16
N ARG A 191 6.79 4.20 -10.25
CA ARG A 191 7.62 5.38 -10.46
C ARG A 191 7.24 6.47 -9.44
N PRO A 192 8.18 7.34 -9.02
CA PRO A 192 7.91 8.40 -8.05
C PRO A 192 6.87 9.44 -8.50
N ASP A 193 6.65 9.58 -9.81
CA ASP A 193 5.64 10.43 -10.42
C ASP A 193 4.23 9.79 -10.43
N VAL A 194 4.12 8.49 -10.16
CA VAL A 194 2.87 7.73 -10.11
C VAL A 194 2.45 7.43 -8.66
N VAL A 195 3.36 6.84 -7.91
CA VAL A 195 3.09 6.42 -6.53
C VAL A 195 4.33 6.62 -5.66
N GLN A 196 4.11 7.14 -4.47
CA GLN A 196 5.16 7.19 -3.45
C GLN A 196 4.55 6.90 -2.08
N ILE A 197 5.37 6.41 -1.18
CA ILE A 197 5.01 6.24 0.23
C ILE A 197 5.67 7.39 0.99
N LEU A 198 4.84 8.22 1.61
CA LEU A 198 5.29 9.25 2.53
C LEU A 198 5.61 8.58 3.86
N ASN A 199 6.86 8.63 4.27
CA ASN A 199 7.31 8.05 5.52
C ASN A 199 7.65 9.17 6.50
N GLY A 200 6.78 9.39 7.49
CA GLY A 200 6.99 10.39 8.54
C GLY A 200 7.78 9.85 9.73
N MET A 201 7.56 8.57 10.07
CA MET A 201 8.26 7.91 11.15
C MET A 201 8.42 6.41 10.82
N PRO A 202 9.66 5.90 10.80
CA PRO A 202 9.88 4.47 10.64
C PRO A 202 9.29 3.71 11.82
N MET A 203 9.04 2.41 11.63
CA MET A 203 8.55 1.56 12.70
C MET A 203 9.53 1.58 13.88
N THR A 204 9.07 2.07 15.02
CA THR A 204 9.85 2.19 16.25
C THR A 204 9.04 1.69 17.43
N MET A 205 9.73 1.12 18.42
CA MET A 205 9.14 0.73 19.70
C MET A 205 9.56 1.74 20.75
N ARG A 206 8.60 2.25 21.51
CA ARG A 206 8.83 3.23 22.59
C ARG A 206 8.16 2.79 23.89
N PRO A 207 8.85 2.86 25.02
CA PRO A 207 8.22 2.64 26.30
C PRO A 207 7.31 3.83 26.65
N LYS A 208 6.16 3.55 27.24
CA LYS A 208 5.32 4.59 27.87
C LYS A 208 5.79 4.87 29.30
N ALA A 209 5.62 6.10 29.73
CA ALA A 209 5.94 6.47 31.11
C ALA A 209 4.99 5.76 32.10
N ARG A 210 5.54 5.22 33.16
CA ARG A 210 4.79 4.64 34.28
C ARG A 210 4.62 5.68 35.37
N GLN A 211 3.47 5.68 36.03
CA GLN A 211 3.19 6.59 37.14
C GLN A 211 3.67 6.02 38.47
N ASN A 212 3.47 4.70 38.66
CA ASN A 212 3.90 3.99 39.87
C ASN A 212 4.89 2.89 39.55
N PRO A 213 5.74 2.49 40.50
CA PRO A 213 6.69 1.38 40.32
C PRO A 213 6.02 0.02 40.04
N GLU A 214 4.77 -0.16 40.50
CA GLU A 214 4.00 -1.38 40.37
C GLU A 214 3.12 -1.40 39.11
N ASP A 215 3.14 -0.32 38.32
CA ASP A 215 2.42 -0.29 37.04
C ASP A 215 3.10 -1.21 36.01
N ASP A 216 2.29 -1.78 35.15
CA ASP A 216 2.78 -2.60 34.05
C ASP A 216 3.63 -1.79 33.07
N TYR A 217 4.53 -2.48 32.39
CA TYR A 217 5.36 -1.89 31.33
C TYR A 217 4.60 -1.92 30.03
N VAL A 218 4.24 -0.74 29.52
CA VAL A 218 3.57 -0.60 28.24
C VAL A 218 4.55 -0.09 27.20
N PHE A 219 4.66 -0.81 26.11
CA PHE A 219 5.44 -0.42 24.94
C PHE A 219 4.48 -0.16 23.76
N SER A 220 4.71 0.93 23.06
CA SER A 220 3.99 1.23 21.81
C SER A 220 4.90 0.96 20.62
N VAL A 221 4.43 0.15 19.69
CA VAL A 221 5.02 -0.02 18.36
C VAL A 221 4.35 0.98 17.45
N LEU A 222 5.10 1.97 17.00
CA LEU A 222 4.60 3.13 16.24
C LEU A 222 5.19 3.14 14.84
N ALA A 223 4.37 3.51 13.86
CA ALA A 223 4.82 3.86 12.51
C ALA A 223 3.93 4.97 11.95
N ALA A 224 4.49 5.87 11.15
CA ALA A 224 3.72 6.89 10.46
C ALA A 224 4.11 6.87 8.97
N ALA A 225 3.22 6.35 8.15
CA ALA A 225 3.38 6.32 6.71
C ALA A 225 2.02 6.39 6.01
N ALA A 226 1.99 6.97 4.82
CA ALA A 226 0.80 7.00 3.98
C ALA A 226 1.17 6.86 2.50
N PRO A 227 0.35 6.15 1.69
CA PRO A 227 0.52 6.14 0.26
C PRO A 227 0.03 7.45 -0.35
N GLN A 228 0.74 7.95 -1.33
CA GLN A 228 0.33 9.08 -2.15
C GLN A 228 0.25 8.63 -3.60
N PHE A 229 -0.95 8.71 -4.17
CA PHE A 229 -1.23 8.40 -5.57
C PHE A 229 -1.30 9.71 -6.36
N LYS A 230 -0.55 9.78 -7.44
CA LYS A 230 -0.43 10.97 -8.28
C LYS A 230 -1.09 10.74 -9.62
N HIS A 231 -1.58 11.80 -10.22
CA HIS A 231 -2.11 11.83 -11.57
C HIS A 231 -1.56 13.06 -12.31
N ASP A 232 -1.61 13.04 -13.62
CA ASP A 232 -1.19 14.18 -14.43
C ASP A 232 -2.26 15.29 -14.47
N ALA A 233 -1.97 16.39 -15.16
CA ALA A 233 -2.89 17.52 -15.31
C ALA A 233 -4.22 17.15 -16.02
N ASN A 234 -4.24 16.05 -16.80
CA ASN A 234 -5.41 15.54 -17.48
C ASN A 234 -6.18 14.50 -16.64
N GLY A 235 -5.78 14.26 -15.39
CA GLY A 235 -6.35 13.25 -14.52
C GLY A 235 -5.98 11.82 -14.93
N GLN A 236 -4.90 11.63 -15.72
CA GLN A 236 -4.43 10.31 -16.09
C GLN A 236 -3.48 9.78 -15.02
N ALA A 237 -3.61 8.50 -14.68
CA ALA A 237 -2.86 7.85 -13.61
C ALA A 237 -2.22 6.54 -14.07
N GLY A 238 -1.04 6.26 -13.54
CA GLY A 238 -0.28 5.05 -13.86
C GLY A 238 -0.65 3.84 -13.00
N TYR A 239 -1.91 3.75 -12.58
CA TYR A 239 -2.47 2.61 -11.83
C TYR A 239 -3.84 2.24 -12.37
N ALA A 240 -4.12 0.93 -12.37
CA ALA A 240 -5.33 0.36 -12.93
C ALA A 240 -5.87 -0.78 -12.07
N GLN A 241 -7.16 -1.01 -12.18
CA GLN A 241 -7.89 -2.08 -11.51
C GLN A 241 -8.75 -2.82 -12.51
N LEU A 242 -8.62 -4.14 -12.54
CA LEU A 242 -9.56 -5.04 -13.22
C LEU A 242 -10.29 -5.89 -12.19
N THR A 243 -11.60 -5.94 -12.29
CA THR A 243 -12.46 -6.74 -11.43
C THR A 243 -13.19 -7.80 -12.24
N LYS A 244 -13.66 -8.84 -11.56
CA LYS A 244 -14.68 -9.72 -12.13
C LYS A 244 -15.97 -8.92 -12.24
N ALA A 245 -16.62 -8.95 -13.40
CA ALA A 245 -17.93 -8.32 -13.62
C ALA A 245 -19.01 -9.00 -12.79
#